data_6e0fd4cb70b600feec5a8bccda78bd4c
#
_entry.id   6e0fd4cb70b600feec5a8bccda78bd4c
#
_cell.length_a   1.000
_cell.length_b   1.000
_cell.length_c   1.000
_cell.angle_alpha   90.00
_cell.angle_beta   90.00
_cell.angle_gamma   90.00
#
_symmetry.space_group_name_H-M   'P 1'
#
loop_
_entity.id
_entity.type
_entity.pdbx_description
1 polymer ?
#
loop_
_entity_poly.entity_id
_entity_poly.type
_entity_poly.pdbx_seq_one_letter_code
_entity_poly.pdbx_strand_id
1 'polypeptide(L)'
;MDYLHEVLADFGPITTRRMFGAHGIYRDGLMFGLLAQGRLYLKTDALNQAEFVAVQSEPFTFEQRGKPVKLSYWRAPEFILDDRALAKAWAQSAFDAALRSQEAKDKGGSKPPWRRA
;
A
#
# COMPACT_ATOMS: atom_id res chain seq x y z
N MET A 1 3.65 -11.87 10.99
CA MET A 1 2.35 -11.18 10.95
C MET A 1 1.96 -10.52 12.25
N ASP A 2 2.23 -11.18 13.36
CA ASP A 2 1.90 -10.59 14.66
C ASP A 2 2.58 -9.25 14.88
N TYR A 3 3.84 -9.15 14.48
CA TYR A 3 4.58 -7.91 14.59
C TYR A 3 3.91 -6.77 13.82
N LEU A 4 3.42 -7.07 12.62
CA LEU A 4 2.73 -6.08 11.79
C LEU A 4 1.45 -5.59 12.45
N HIS A 5 0.66 -6.49 13.03
CA HIS A 5 -0.54 -6.11 13.76
C HIS A 5 -0.20 -5.19 14.93
N GLU A 6 0.90 -5.45 15.61
CA GLU A 6 1.34 -4.63 16.73
C GLU A 6 1.79 -3.25 16.26
N VAL A 7 2.59 -3.19 15.20
CA VAL A 7 3.06 -1.92 14.64
C VAL A 7 1.91 -1.03 14.20
N LEU A 8 0.88 -1.62 13.61
CA LEU A 8 -0.27 -0.90 13.08
C LEU A 8 -1.46 -0.85 14.03
N ALA A 9 -1.25 -1.19 15.31
CA ALA A 9 -2.34 -1.25 16.29
C ALA A 9 -3.10 0.06 16.42
N ASP A 10 -2.40 1.19 16.37
CA ASP A 10 -3.03 2.51 16.50
C ASP A 10 -3.76 2.93 15.24
N PHE A 11 -3.38 2.37 14.09
CA PHE A 11 -4.09 2.61 12.84
C PHE A 11 -5.44 1.91 12.83
N GLY A 12 -5.53 0.73 13.42
CA GLY A 12 -6.76 -0.03 13.52
C GLY A 12 -6.59 -1.46 13.06
N PRO A 13 -7.69 -2.23 13.06
CA PRO A 13 -7.62 -3.64 12.68
C PRO A 13 -7.29 -3.79 11.19
N ILE A 14 -6.41 -4.74 10.90
CA ILE A 14 -6.03 -5.05 9.53
C ILE A 14 -6.25 -6.54 9.27
N THR A 15 -6.42 -6.89 8.01
CA THR A 15 -6.43 -8.28 7.57
C THR A 15 -5.33 -8.47 6.53
N THR A 16 -4.90 -9.72 6.35
CA THR A 16 -3.85 -10.03 5.39
C THR A 16 -4.32 -11.15 4.47
N ARG A 17 -3.83 -11.14 3.24
CA ARG A 17 -4.14 -12.19 2.27
C ARG A 17 -2.87 -12.55 1.50
N ARG A 18 -2.67 -13.84 1.34
CA ARG A 18 -1.55 -14.34 0.59
C ARG A 18 -1.74 -14.08 -0.90
N MET A 19 -0.71 -13.55 -1.56
CA MET A 19 -0.75 -13.31 -3.01
C MET A 19 0.66 -13.25 -3.58
N PHE A 20 0.89 -13.95 -4.68
CA PHE A 20 2.16 -13.87 -5.43
C PHE A 20 3.42 -14.00 -4.56
N GLY A 21 3.36 -14.89 -3.55
CA GLY A 21 4.51 -15.07 -2.64
C GLY A 21 4.66 -13.97 -1.61
N ALA A 22 3.74 -13.04 -1.54
CA ALA A 22 3.73 -11.95 -0.58
C ALA A 22 2.41 -11.96 0.18
N HIS A 23 2.18 -10.94 1.02
CA HIS A 23 0.92 -10.78 1.73
C HIS A 23 0.38 -9.38 1.50
N GLY A 24 -0.82 -9.28 0.96
CA GLY A 24 -1.52 -8.01 0.86
C GLY A 24 -2.08 -7.63 2.23
N ILE A 25 -2.04 -6.35 2.56
CA ILE A 25 -2.51 -5.83 3.84
C ILE A 25 -3.72 -4.96 3.57
N TYR A 26 -4.82 -5.27 4.26
CA TYR A 26 -6.12 -4.67 3.99
C TYR A 26 -6.71 -4.05 5.24
N ARG A 27 -7.47 -2.99 5.05
CA ARG A 27 -8.37 -2.45 6.06
C ARG A 27 -9.71 -2.21 5.39
N ASP A 28 -10.78 -2.68 6.02
CA ASP A 28 -12.15 -2.55 5.49
C ASP A 28 -12.26 -3.05 4.03
N GLY A 29 -11.53 -4.13 3.74
CA GLY A 29 -11.58 -4.75 2.43
C GLY A 29 -10.75 -4.06 1.35
N LEU A 30 -10.04 -2.99 1.70
CA LEU A 30 -9.23 -2.23 0.75
C LEU A 30 -7.75 -2.44 1.03
N MET A 31 -7.01 -2.87 0.02
CA MET A 31 -5.58 -3.10 0.14
C MET A 31 -4.81 -1.78 0.16
N PHE A 32 -3.99 -1.58 1.18
CA PHE A 32 -3.17 -0.38 1.31
C PHE A 32 -1.70 -0.68 1.56
N GLY A 33 -1.35 -1.94 1.72
CA GLY A 33 0.01 -2.34 1.99
C GLY A 33 0.34 -3.72 1.45
N LEU A 34 1.62 -4.04 1.49
CA LEU A 34 2.14 -5.30 0.97
C LEU A 34 3.34 -5.69 1.83
N LEU A 35 3.36 -6.94 2.27
CA LEU A 35 4.52 -7.49 2.98
C LEU A 35 5.18 -8.50 2.07
N ALA A 36 6.41 -8.23 1.66
CA ALA A 36 7.16 -9.08 0.75
C ALA A 36 8.59 -9.20 1.23
N GLN A 37 9.09 -10.43 1.32
CA GLN A 37 10.47 -10.69 1.75
C GLN A 37 10.82 -10.02 3.08
N GLY A 38 9.86 -10.00 4.01
CA GLY A 38 10.05 -9.39 5.32
C GLY A 38 10.03 -7.87 5.32
N ARG A 39 9.67 -7.24 4.21
CA ARG A 39 9.64 -5.79 4.07
C ARG A 39 8.23 -5.30 3.86
N LEU A 40 7.90 -4.19 4.50
CA LEU A 40 6.60 -3.55 4.38
C LEU A 40 6.64 -2.50 3.27
N TYR A 41 5.65 -2.57 2.37
CA TYR A 41 5.46 -1.57 1.32
C TYR A 41 4.07 -0.97 1.50
N LEU A 42 3.94 0.32 1.21
CA LEU A 42 2.69 1.05 1.38
C LEU A 42 2.22 1.66 0.07
N LYS A 43 0.91 1.74 -0.08
CA LYS A 43 0.28 2.28 -1.29
C LYS A 43 0.67 3.73 -1.51
N THR A 44 1.01 4.06 -2.75
CA THR A 44 1.35 5.43 -3.15
C THR A 44 0.48 5.90 -4.30
N ASP A 45 0.35 7.21 -4.40
CA ASP A 45 -0.22 7.88 -5.56
C ASP A 45 0.50 9.22 -5.73
N ALA A 46 0.03 10.06 -6.64
CA ALA A 46 0.69 11.32 -6.93
C ALA A 46 0.73 12.27 -5.73
N LEU A 47 -0.20 12.12 -4.77
CA LEU A 47 -0.26 13.02 -3.63
C LEU A 47 0.67 12.64 -2.49
N ASN A 48 0.95 11.36 -2.28
CA ASN A 48 1.80 10.95 -1.16
C ASN A 48 3.17 10.43 -1.55
N GLN A 49 3.43 10.23 -2.85
CA GLN A 49 4.71 9.68 -3.29
C GLN A 49 5.91 10.53 -2.88
N ALA A 50 5.74 11.85 -2.82
CA ALA A 50 6.83 12.75 -2.44
C ALA A 50 7.36 12.45 -1.03
N GLU A 51 6.50 11.99 -0.12
CA GLU A 51 6.93 11.62 1.24
C GLU A 51 7.90 10.44 1.21
N PHE A 52 7.65 9.48 0.29
CA PHE A 52 8.54 8.32 0.15
C PHE A 52 9.84 8.70 -0.54
N VAL A 53 9.78 9.57 -1.53
CA VAL A 53 10.99 10.08 -2.20
C VAL A 53 11.87 10.82 -1.20
N ALA A 54 11.26 11.63 -0.31
CA ALA A 54 11.99 12.42 0.67
C ALA A 54 12.79 11.55 1.65
N VAL A 55 12.33 10.33 1.94
CA VAL A 55 13.07 9.40 2.81
C VAL A 55 13.88 8.38 2.00
N GLN A 56 14.08 8.66 0.72
CA GLN A 56 14.88 7.81 -0.17
C GLN A 56 14.36 6.38 -0.28
N SER A 57 13.04 6.24 -0.25
CA SER A 57 12.41 4.94 -0.44
C SER A 57 12.42 4.55 -1.93
N GLU A 58 11.99 3.33 -2.19
CA GLU A 58 11.94 2.80 -3.54
C GLU A 58 10.66 2.01 -3.77
N PRO A 59 10.15 1.95 -5.01
CA PRO A 59 8.95 1.19 -5.30
C PRO A 59 9.20 -0.30 -5.25
N PHE A 60 8.14 -1.06 -4.95
CA PHE A 60 8.19 -2.50 -5.06
C PHE A 60 8.20 -2.89 -6.55
N THR A 61 9.11 -3.75 -6.92
CA THR A 61 9.19 -4.29 -8.28
C THR A 61 9.17 -5.80 -8.23
N PHE A 62 8.59 -6.41 -9.26
CA PHE A 62 8.65 -7.86 -9.42
C PHE A 62 8.80 -8.17 -10.90
N GLU A 63 9.26 -9.38 -11.18
CA GLU A 63 9.41 -9.81 -12.55
C GLU A 63 8.14 -10.48 -13.05
N GLN A 64 7.71 -10.08 -14.24
CA GLN A 64 6.62 -10.73 -14.94
C GLN A 64 7.07 -11.00 -16.36
N ARG A 65 7.15 -12.26 -16.70
CA ARG A 65 7.60 -12.72 -18.03
C ARG A 65 8.98 -12.15 -18.39
N GLY A 66 9.88 -12.14 -17.40
CA GLY A 66 11.25 -11.66 -17.59
C GLY A 66 11.41 -10.15 -17.60
N LYS A 67 10.33 -9.39 -17.36
CA LYS A 67 10.38 -7.93 -17.35
C LYS A 67 10.08 -7.40 -15.95
N PRO A 68 10.82 -6.36 -15.49
CA PRO A 68 10.50 -5.75 -14.20
C PRO A 68 9.21 -4.94 -14.30
N VAL A 69 8.34 -5.12 -13.30
CA VAL A 69 7.08 -4.38 -13.19
C VAL A 69 7.09 -3.64 -11.88
N LYS A 70 6.87 -2.33 -11.93
CA LYS A 70 6.77 -1.50 -10.74
C LYS A 70 5.31 -1.39 -10.33
N LEU A 71 5.06 -1.60 -9.03
CA LEU A 71 3.73 -1.39 -8.48
C LEU A 71 3.71 -0.03 -7.77
N SER A 72 2.51 0.51 -7.58
CA SER A 72 2.33 1.74 -6.83
C SER A 72 2.34 1.48 -5.32
N TYR A 73 3.34 0.73 -4.87
CA TYR A 73 3.62 0.43 -3.47
C TYR A 73 5.09 0.68 -3.24
N TRP A 74 5.41 1.51 -2.26
CA TRP A 74 6.78 1.89 -1.97
C TRP A 74 7.17 1.43 -0.58
N ARG A 75 8.45 1.12 -0.40
CA ARG A 75 8.95 0.59 0.86
C ARG A 75 8.70 1.58 2.00
N ALA A 76 8.10 1.08 3.09
CA ALA A 76 7.89 1.90 4.27
C ALA A 76 9.24 2.18 4.94
N PRO A 77 9.46 3.41 5.43
CA PRO A 77 10.70 3.70 6.14
C PRO A 77 10.79 2.88 7.42
N GLU A 78 11.99 2.41 7.73
CA GLU A 78 12.18 1.54 8.89
C GLU A 78 11.85 2.22 10.21
N PHE A 79 12.00 3.53 10.28
CA PHE A 79 11.75 4.24 11.54
C PHE A 79 10.30 4.16 12.00
N ILE A 80 9.34 3.83 11.12
CA ILE A 80 7.95 3.69 11.56
C ILE A 80 7.72 2.39 12.33
N LEU A 81 8.62 1.41 12.18
CA LEU A 81 8.44 0.11 12.83
C LEU A 81 8.61 0.19 14.34
N ASP A 82 9.32 1.21 14.81
CA ASP A 82 9.55 1.42 16.25
C ASP A 82 8.73 2.58 16.81
N ASP A 83 7.84 3.15 16.03
CA ASP A 83 7.04 4.30 16.45
C ASP A 83 5.61 4.14 15.96
N ARG A 84 4.72 3.76 16.87
CA ARG A 84 3.32 3.47 16.50
C ARG A 84 2.57 4.69 15.99
N ALA A 85 2.92 5.87 16.45
CA ALA A 85 2.29 7.10 15.98
C ALA A 85 2.69 7.39 14.54
N LEU A 86 3.97 7.22 14.22
CA LEU A 86 4.45 7.37 12.85
C LEU A 86 3.89 6.27 11.94
N ALA A 87 3.84 5.04 12.43
CA ALA A 87 3.27 3.94 11.68
C ALA A 87 1.81 4.23 11.32
N LYS A 88 1.04 4.77 12.26
CA LYS A 88 -0.34 5.16 12.02
C LYS A 88 -0.42 6.23 10.93
N ALA A 89 0.42 7.25 11.01
CA ALA A 89 0.39 8.35 10.04
C ALA A 89 0.72 7.86 8.63
N TRP A 90 1.76 7.03 8.50
CA TRP A 90 2.15 6.50 7.20
C TRP A 90 1.12 5.52 6.64
N ALA A 91 0.54 4.69 7.51
CA ALA A 91 -0.52 3.77 7.09
C ALA A 91 -1.76 4.53 6.65
N GLN A 92 -2.12 5.61 7.36
CA GLN A 92 -3.25 6.43 6.98
C GLN A 92 -3.04 7.08 5.62
N SER A 93 -1.84 7.60 5.38
CA SER A 93 -1.48 8.18 4.08
C SER A 93 -1.64 7.14 2.96
N ALA A 94 -1.17 5.92 3.21
CA ALA A 94 -1.30 4.83 2.24
C ALA A 94 -2.76 4.45 2.02
N PHE A 95 -3.54 4.38 3.08
CA PHE A 95 -4.96 4.04 2.98
C PHE A 95 -5.72 5.11 2.20
N ASP A 96 -5.39 6.39 2.44
CA ASP A 96 -5.98 7.50 1.69
C ASP A 96 -5.64 7.40 0.21
N ALA A 97 -4.40 7.02 -0.12
CA ALA A 97 -4.00 6.81 -1.51
C ALA A 97 -4.81 5.67 -2.14
N ALA A 98 -5.04 4.60 -1.37
CA ALA A 98 -5.84 3.47 -1.84
C ALA A 98 -7.29 3.88 -2.08
N LEU A 99 -7.85 4.71 -1.19
CA LEU A 99 -9.20 5.24 -1.36
C LEU A 99 -9.31 6.10 -2.61
N ARG A 100 -8.34 6.97 -2.86
CA ARG A 100 -8.33 7.80 -4.06
C ARG A 100 -8.28 6.96 -5.33
N SER A 101 -7.46 5.90 -5.32
CA SER A 101 -7.39 4.96 -6.45
C SER A 101 -8.72 4.27 -6.69
N GLN A 102 -9.38 3.85 -5.61
CA GLN A 102 -10.68 3.19 -5.71
C GLN A 102 -11.74 4.14 -6.24
N GLU A 103 -11.77 5.38 -5.74
CA GLU A 103 -12.70 6.39 -6.22
C GLU A 103 -12.51 6.70 -7.69
N ALA A 104 -11.27 6.77 -8.17
CA ALA A 104 -10.98 7.01 -9.56
C ALA A 104 -11.53 5.90 -10.45
N LYS A 105 -11.46 4.65 -9.99
CA LYS A 105 -12.02 3.52 -10.70
C LYS A 105 -13.55 3.56 -10.69
N ASP A 106 -14.13 3.86 -9.53
CA ASP A 106 -15.58 3.89 -9.36
C ASP A 106 -16.23 5.01 -10.16
N LYS A 107 -15.55 6.16 -10.29
CA LYS A 107 -16.06 7.28 -11.09
C LYS A 107 -15.89 7.06 -12.58
N GLY A 108 -15.36 5.90 -12.96
CA GLY A 108 -15.36 5.48 -14.35
C GLY A 108 -14.38 6.17 -15.25
N GLY A 109 -13.36 6.81 -14.69
CA GLY A 109 -12.32 7.43 -15.49
C GLY A 109 -11.62 6.46 -16.43
N SER A 110 -11.54 5.19 -16.04
CA SER A 110 -10.94 4.14 -16.84
C SER A 110 -11.97 3.15 -17.40
N LYS A 111 -13.26 3.34 -17.14
CA LYS A 111 -14.29 2.41 -17.60
C LYS A 111 -14.85 2.83 -18.96
N PRO A 112 -15.00 1.89 -19.90
CA PRO A 112 -15.66 2.19 -21.15
C PRO A 112 -17.12 2.59 -20.91
N PRO A 113 -17.72 3.41 -21.79
CA PRO A 113 -19.10 3.87 -21.61
C PRO A 113 -20.10 2.74 -21.46
N TRP A 114 -19.91 1.61 -22.16
CA TRP A 114 -20.82 0.48 -22.09
C TRP A 114 -20.84 -0.22 -20.73
N ARG A 115 -19.82 -0.02 -19.90
CA ARG A 115 -19.78 -0.59 -18.56
C ARG A 115 -20.56 0.21 -17.54
N ARG A 116 -20.96 1.42 -17.90
CA ARG A 116 -21.71 2.30 -17.01
C ARG A 116 -23.21 2.12 -17.12
N ALA A 117 -23.65 1.45 -18.15
CA ALA A 117 -25.07 1.24 -18.41
C ALA A 117 -25.73 0.37 -17.35
#